data_ec4433ee50abe36cc85cd98e55aefbf5
#
_entry.id   ec4433ee50abe36cc85cd98e55aefbf5
#
_cell.length_a   1.000
_cell.length_b   1.000
_cell.length_c   1.000
_cell.angle_alpha   90.00
_cell.angle_beta   90.00
_cell.angle_gamma   90.00
#
_symmetry.space_group_name_H-M   'P 1'
#
loop_
_entity.id
_entity.type
_entity.pdbx_description
1 polymer ?
#
loop_
_entity_poly.entity_id
_entity_poly.type
_entity_poly.pdbx_seq_one_letter_code
_entity_poly.pdbx_strand_id
1 'polypeptide(L)'
;MTKQKILIIGAGGQLGSELTQGLWKLHGKSNVIATDIKGPEGILGDGDFEILDVLNREKLSALIQKNKFSQIYHLAAVLSATGEKNPNLAWHLNMDGLINVLDASVEHKVSKVYWPSSIAAFGPTTPKIKTPQDTIMDPTTIYGISKQAGERWCEWFFKNKGLDVRSLRYPGLIGYKTKPGGGTTDYAVDIFFKALTDKKYECFLKPDTYLPMMYMDDAVKATIDLMEAPAEKIRIRSSYNVTAMSFSPAEIAAEIKKHIPEFEITYNPDFRQAIADSWPKSINDSVARIDWGWEPQFDLSEMTSHILKSLKKAGSLMIS
;
A
#
# COMPACT_ATOMS: atom_id res chain seq x y z
N MET A 1 -30.78 0.86 4.06
CA MET A 1 -29.43 0.66 3.46
C MET A 1 -29.06 -0.79 3.67
N THR A 2 -28.83 -1.54 2.60
CA THR A 2 -28.30 -2.92 2.70
C THR A 2 -26.94 -2.87 3.40
N LYS A 3 -26.75 -3.67 4.46
CA LYS A 3 -25.48 -3.77 5.17
C LYS A 3 -24.38 -4.15 4.17
N GLN A 4 -23.40 -3.29 3.97
CA GLN A 4 -22.24 -3.58 3.13
C GLN A 4 -21.41 -4.66 3.81
N LYS A 5 -21.18 -5.80 3.15
CA LYS A 5 -20.21 -6.80 3.58
C LYS A 5 -18.92 -6.64 2.79
N ILE A 6 -17.80 -6.67 3.50
CA ILE A 6 -16.47 -6.34 2.96
C ILE A 6 -15.54 -7.53 3.20
N LEU A 7 -14.78 -7.90 2.16
CA LEU A 7 -13.68 -8.87 2.24
C LEU A 7 -12.34 -8.15 2.09
N ILE A 8 -11.40 -8.46 2.96
CA ILE A 8 -10.01 -8.01 2.84
C ILE A 8 -9.11 -9.23 2.65
N ILE A 9 -8.37 -9.28 1.55
CA ILE A 9 -7.43 -10.35 1.22
C ILE A 9 -6.02 -9.80 1.37
N GLY A 10 -5.19 -10.44 2.21
CA GLY A 10 -3.86 -9.94 2.58
C GLY A 10 -3.92 -8.97 3.77
N ALA A 11 -4.82 -9.24 4.71
CA ALA A 11 -5.05 -8.39 5.88
C ALA A 11 -3.86 -8.37 6.87
N GLY A 12 -2.99 -9.37 6.87
CA GLY A 12 -1.80 -9.43 7.73
C GLY A 12 -0.65 -8.53 7.30
N GLY A 13 -0.72 -7.90 6.11
CA GLY A 13 0.26 -6.93 5.63
C GLY A 13 0.17 -5.58 6.34
N GLN A 14 1.18 -4.71 6.10
CA GLN A 14 1.24 -3.36 6.69
C GLN A 14 -0.04 -2.55 6.41
N LEU A 15 -0.39 -2.35 5.14
CA LEU A 15 -1.62 -1.65 4.77
C LEU A 15 -2.86 -2.44 5.20
N GLY A 16 -2.85 -3.76 5.06
CA GLY A 16 -4.00 -4.62 5.32
C GLY A 16 -4.50 -4.54 6.75
N SER A 17 -3.59 -4.60 7.73
CA SER A 17 -3.94 -4.55 9.15
C SER A 17 -4.53 -3.18 9.55
N GLU A 18 -3.97 -2.09 9.04
CA GLU A 18 -4.46 -0.74 9.36
C GLU A 18 -5.75 -0.40 8.60
N LEU A 19 -5.86 -0.83 7.34
CA LEU A 19 -7.09 -0.68 6.56
C LEU A 19 -8.26 -1.47 7.18
N THR A 20 -7.98 -2.68 7.69
CA THR A 20 -8.99 -3.48 8.40
C THR A 20 -9.56 -2.71 9.59
N GLN A 21 -8.72 -2.07 10.40
CA GLN A 21 -9.16 -1.23 11.52
C GLN A 21 -9.98 -0.02 11.05
N GLY A 22 -9.54 0.64 9.96
CA GLY A 22 -10.28 1.76 9.37
C GLY A 22 -11.67 1.34 8.91
N LEU A 23 -11.78 0.21 8.23
CA LEU A 23 -13.06 -0.32 7.76
C LEU A 23 -13.95 -0.82 8.90
N TRP A 24 -13.39 -1.37 9.99
CA TRP A 24 -14.16 -1.71 11.18
C TRP A 24 -14.79 -0.47 11.85
N LYS A 25 -14.05 0.64 11.89
CA LYS A 25 -14.58 1.90 12.44
C LYS A 25 -15.74 2.45 11.60
N LEU A 26 -15.64 2.32 10.28
CA LEU A 26 -16.62 2.86 9.34
C LEU A 26 -17.86 1.96 9.20
N HIS A 27 -17.66 0.66 9.06
CA HIS A 27 -18.72 -0.29 8.70
C HIS A 27 -19.13 -1.24 9.84
N GLY A 28 -18.36 -1.28 10.95
CA GLY A 28 -18.53 -2.23 12.05
C GLY A 28 -17.83 -3.57 11.81
N LYS A 29 -17.28 -4.16 12.88
CA LYS A 29 -16.47 -5.40 12.81
C LYS A 29 -17.19 -6.56 12.14
N SER A 30 -18.48 -6.79 12.44
CA SER A 30 -19.28 -7.88 11.87
C SER A 30 -19.57 -7.79 10.37
N ASN A 31 -19.23 -6.67 9.74
CA ASN A 31 -19.43 -6.46 8.31
C ASN A 31 -18.12 -6.59 7.51
N VAL A 32 -16.99 -6.82 8.16
CA VAL A 32 -15.68 -6.92 7.54
C VAL A 32 -15.04 -8.25 7.90
N ILE A 33 -14.79 -9.10 6.91
CA ILE A 33 -14.03 -10.35 7.07
C ILE A 33 -12.62 -10.10 6.56
N ALA A 34 -11.65 -10.24 7.46
CA ALA A 34 -10.23 -10.18 7.11
C ALA A 34 -9.73 -11.57 6.73
N THR A 35 -8.85 -11.66 5.73
CA THR A 35 -8.24 -12.93 5.34
C THR A 35 -6.76 -12.78 5.03
N ASP A 36 -6.00 -13.81 5.34
CA ASP A 36 -4.59 -13.94 4.97
C ASP A 36 -4.22 -15.42 4.83
N ILE A 37 -3.06 -15.70 4.25
CA ILE A 37 -2.50 -17.06 4.18
C ILE A 37 -2.08 -17.58 5.57
N LYS A 38 -1.74 -16.66 6.49
CA LYS A 38 -1.42 -16.93 7.89
C LYS A 38 -2.61 -16.61 8.78
N GLY A 39 -2.62 -17.17 9.98
CA GLY A 39 -3.62 -16.82 11.00
C GLY A 39 -3.53 -15.35 11.44
N PRO A 40 -4.57 -14.84 12.12
CA PRO A 40 -4.60 -13.45 12.56
C PRO A 40 -3.54 -13.19 13.63
N GLU A 41 -2.83 -12.06 13.49
CA GLU A 41 -1.90 -11.56 14.48
C GLU A 41 -2.38 -10.22 15.03
N GLY A 42 -2.08 -9.95 16.29
CA GLY A 42 -2.43 -8.69 16.96
C GLY A 42 -3.93 -8.39 16.87
N ILE A 43 -4.26 -7.18 16.46
CA ILE A 43 -5.64 -6.68 16.44
C ILE A 43 -6.58 -7.45 15.49
N LEU A 44 -6.04 -8.15 14.49
CA LEU A 44 -6.87 -8.92 13.55
C LEU A 44 -7.61 -10.08 14.24
N GLY A 45 -7.11 -10.56 15.39
CA GLY A 45 -7.79 -11.56 16.22
C GLY A 45 -9.09 -11.07 16.87
N ASP A 46 -9.34 -9.77 16.89
CA ASP A 46 -10.53 -9.17 17.50
C ASP A 46 -11.77 -9.17 16.58
N GLY A 47 -11.63 -9.58 15.31
CA GLY A 47 -12.70 -9.56 14.30
C GLY A 47 -12.86 -10.89 13.57
N ASP A 48 -13.81 -10.92 12.63
CA ASP A 48 -14.02 -12.07 11.77
C ASP A 48 -12.80 -12.26 10.85
N PHE A 49 -12.18 -13.45 10.95
CA PHE A 49 -10.99 -13.80 10.18
C PHE A 49 -11.11 -15.21 9.60
N GLU A 50 -10.70 -15.36 8.33
CA GLU A 50 -10.58 -16.68 7.69
C GLU A 50 -9.20 -16.84 7.02
N ILE A 51 -8.59 -18.03 7.13
CA ILE A 51 -7.34 -18.33 6.41
C ILE A 51 -7.70 -18.60 4.96
N LEU A 52 -7.12 -17.79 4.06
CA LEU A 52 -7.35 -17.85 2.62
C LEU A 52 -6.05 -17.67 1.83
N ASP A 53 -5.73 -18.64 1.00
CA ASP A 53 -4.79 -18.45 -0.10
C ASP A 53 -5.58 -17.95 -1.33
N VAL A 54 -5.24 -16.77 -1.83
CA VAL A 54 -5.89 -16.16 -3.00
C VAL A 54 -5.70 -16.97 -4.29
N LEU A 55 -4.68 -17.84 -4.34
CA LEU A 55 -4.45 -18.78 -5.43
C LEU A 55 -5.43 -19.96 -5.40
N ASN A 56 -6.06 -20.23 -4.26
CA ASN A 56 -7.13 -21.24 -4.17
C ASN A 56 -8.46 -20.64 -4.64
N ARG A 57 -8.69 -20.70 -5.95
CA ARG A 57 -9.87 -20.14 -6.64
C ARG A 57 -11.19 -20.69 -6.09
N GLU A 58 -11.24 -21.99 -5.79
CA GLU A 58 -12.46 -22.64 -5.30
C GLU A 58 -12.84 -22.12 -3.91
N LYS A 59 -11.86 -22.05 -3.00
CA LYS A 59 -12.10 -21.53 -1.64
C LYS A 59 -12.47 -20.04 -1.65
N LEU A 60 -11.81 -19.23 -2.51
CA LEU A 60 -12.14 -17.82 -2.69
C LEU A 60 -13.58 -17.65 -3.21
N SER A 61 -13.95 -18.37 -4.28
CA SER A 61 -15.29 -18.32 -4.87
C SER A 61 -16.36 -18.74 -3.86
N ALA A 62 -16.16 -19.84 -3.14
CA ALA A 62 -17.07 -20.30 -2.10
C ALA A 62 -17.24 -19.28 -0.96
N LEU A 63 -16.16 -18.63 -0.53
CA LEU A 63 -16.20 -17.59 0.50
C LEU A 63 -17.03 -16.38 0.03
N ILE A 64 -16.82 -15.93 -1.21
CA ILE A 64 -17.55 -14.80 -1.79
C ILE A 64 -19.03 -15.14 -1.92
N GLN A 65 -19.35 -16.32 -2.45
CA GLN A 65 -20.73 -16.81 -2.62
C GLN A 65 -21.49 -16.88 -1.28
N LYS A 66 -20.86 -17.48 -0.26
CA LYS A 66 -21.44 -17.64 1.08
C LYS A 66 -21.78 -16.30 1.73
N ASN A 67 -20.88 -15.34 1.65
CA ASN A 67 -21.00 -14.09 2.40
C ASN A 67 -21.64 -12.94 1.61
N LYS A 68 -21.74 -13.04 0.29
CA LYS A 68 -22.32 -12.03 -0.62
C LYS A 68 -21.69 -10.65 -0.40
N PHE A 69 -20.35 -10.58 -0.49
CA PHE A 69 -19.62 -9.32 -0.32
C PHE A 69 -20.03 -8.29 -1.37
N SER A 70 -20.18 -7.05 -0.93
CA SER A 70 -20.39 -5.89 -1.81
C SER A 70 -19.06 -5.25 -2.24
N GLN A 71 -18.02 -5.37 -1.41
CA GLN A 71 -16.70 -4.82 -1.68
C GLN A 71 -15.61 -5.85 -1.35
N ILE A 72 -14.57 -5.88 -2.19
CA ILE A 72 -13.36 -6.69 -1.95
C ILE A 72 -12.14 -5.78 -2.03
N TYR A 73 -11.25 -5.84 -1.02
CA TYR A 73 -9.95 -5.21 -1.00
C TYR A 73 -8.88 -6.29 -1.15
N HIS A 74 -8.27 -6.37 -2.34
CA HIS A 74 -7.24 -7.36 -2.63
C HIS A 74 -5.85 -6.75 -2.46
N LEU A 75 -5.21 -7.03 -1.31
CA LEU A 75 -3.92 -6.46 -0.92
C LEU A 75 -2.78 -7.49 -0.95
N ALA A 76 -3.09 -8.79 -1.09
CA ALA A 76 -2.07 -9.83 -1.10
C ALA A 76 -1.13 -9.66 -2.30
N ALA A 77 0.17 -9.53 -2.04
CA ALA A 77 1.20 -9.39 -3.06
C ALA A 77 2.60 -9.72 -2.50
N VAL A 78 3.50 -10.17 -3.37
CA VAL A 78 4.95 -10.18 -3.12
C VAL A 78 5.51 -8.83 -3.54
N LEU A 79 6.29 -8.20 -2.65
CA LEU A 79 6.85 -6.84 -2.84
C LEU A 79 8.15 -6.85 -3.66
N SER A 80 8.63 -5.64 -4.03
CA SER A 80 9.71 -5.42 -5.00
C SER A 80 10.99 -6.20 -4.71
N ALA A 81 11.68 -5.94 -3.60
CA ALA A 81 12.97 -6.58 -3.31
C ALA A 81 12.85 -8.09 -3.02
N THR A 82 11.71 -8.54 -2.50
CA THR A 82 11.42 -9.98 -2.31
C THR A 82 11.08 -10.65 -3.64
N GLY A 83 10.35 -9.96 -4.51
CA GLY A 83 9.95 -10.46 -5.84
C GLY A 83 11.15 -10.75 -6.75
N GLU A 84 12.18 -9.91 -6.71
CA GLU A 84 13.40 -10.11 -7.51
C GLU A 84 14.16 -11.40 -7.15
N LYS A 85 14.02 -11.89 -5.91
CA LYS A 85 14.62 -13.15 -5.48
C LYS A 85 13.90 -14.37 -6.03
N ASN A 86 12.60 -14.27 -6.32
CA ASN A 86 11.79 -15.34 -6.89
C ASN A 86 10.74 -14.79 -7.87
N PRO A 87 11.14 -14.39 -9.09
CA PRO A 87 10.27 -13.72 -10.05
C PRO A 87 9.03 -14.51 -10.44
N ASN A 88 9.13 -15.82 -10.62
CA ASN A 88 8.02 -16.67 -11.03
C ASN A 88 6.95 -16.74 -9.93
N LEU A 89 7.36 -16.90 -8.66
CA LEU A 89 6.43 -16.89 -7.54
C LEU A 89 5.76 -15.53 -7.40
N ALA A 90 6.54 -14.45 -7.54
CA ALA A 90 6.00 -13.10 -7.47
C ALA A 90 4.98 -12.84 -8.57
N TRP A 91 5.27 -13.25 -9.82
CA TRP A 91 4.32 -13.14 -10.92
C TRP A 91 3.04 -13.94 -10.64
N HIS A 92 3.19 -15.21 -10.28
CA HIS A 92 2.06 -16.10 -10.00
C HIS A 92 1.15 -15.54 -8.92
N LEU A 93 1.70 -15.14 -7.75
CA LEU A 93 0.87 -14.57 -6.70
C LEU A 93 0.23 -13.25 -7.09
N ASN A 94 1.00 -12.32 -7.69
CA ASN A 94 0.53 -10.98 -7.97
C ASN A 94 -0.49 -10.94 -9.12
N MET A 95 -0.34 -11.81 -10.13
CA MET A 95 -1.19 -11.77 -11.32
C MET A 95 -2.31 -12.80 -11.28
N ASP A 96 -2.03 -14.07 -11.01
CA ASP A 96 -3.09 -15.09 -10.95
C ASP A 96 -4.00 -14.85 -9.74
N GLY A 97 -3.43 -14.36 -8.62
CA GLY A 97 -4.22 -13.91 -7.47
C GLY A 97 -5.18 -12.78 -7.83
N LEU A 98 -4.71 -11.76 -8.57
CA LEU A 98 -5.56 -10.67 -9.05
C LEU A 98 -6.68 -11.20 -9.98
N ILE A 99 -6.32 -12.03 -10.95
CA ILE A 99 -7.29 -12.57 -11.92
C ILE A 99 -8.35 -13.41 -11.21
N ASN A 100 -7.96 -14.25 -10.23
CA ASN A 100 -8.90 -15.03 -9.43
C ASN A 100 -9.91 -14.13 -8.70
N VAL A 101 -9.45 -13.02 -8.11
CA VAL A 101 -10.35 -12.07 -7.43
C VAL A 101 -11.28 -11.37 -8.40
N LEU A 102 -10.77 -10.91 -9.55
CA LEU A 102 -11.58 -10.21 -10.56
C LEU A 102 -12.64 -11.13 -11.18
N ASP A 103 -12.26 -12.36 -11.55
CA ASP A 103 -13.18 -13.36 -12.10
C ASP A 103 -14.28 -13.73 -11.10
N ALA A 104 -13.90 -14.07 -9.85
CA ALA A 104 -14.86 -14.41 -8.81
C ALA A 104 -15.77 -13.21 -8.48
N SER A 105 -15.26 -11.98 -8.55
CA SER A 105 -16.06 -10.78 -8.33
C SER A 105 -17.13 -10.58 -9.41
N VAL A 106 -16.81 -10.86 -10.67
CA VAL A 106 -17.81 -10.83 -11.78
C VAL A 106 -18.82 -11.95 -11.59
N GLU A 107 -18.37 -13.18 -11.32
CA GLU A 107 -19.23 -14.36 -11.15
C GLU A 107 -20.27 -14.15 -10.05
N HIS A 108 -19.85 -13.59 -8.90
CA HIS A 108 -20.72 -13.40 -7.74
C HIS A 108 -21.29 -11.97 -7.61
N LYS A 109 -21.16 -11.15 -8.65
CA LYS A 109 -21.74 -9.79 -8.74
C LYS A 109 -21.30 -8.88 -7.58
N VAL A 110 -20.03 -8.93 -7.21
CA VAL A 110 -19.42 -7.98 -6.28
C VAL A 110 -19.50 -6.57 -6.88
N SER A 111 -19.92 -5.60 -6.07
CA SER A 111 -20.16 -4.24 -6.58
C SER A 111 -18.88 -3.49 -6.88
N LYS A 112 -17.85 -3.63 -6.02
CA LYS A 112 -16.57 -2.90 -6.14
C LYS A 112 -15.40 -3.78 -5.74
N VAL A 113 -14.27 -3.60 -6.43
CA VAL A 113 -12.98 -4.22 -6.06
C VAL A 113 -11.93 -3.12 -5.94
N TYR A 114 -11.20 -3.12 -4.84
CA TYR A 114 -10.00 -2.33 -4.67
C TYR A 114 -8.76 -3.20 -4.89
N TRP A 115 -7.80 -2.68 -5.67
CA TRP A 115 -6.51 -3.30 -5.89
C TRP A 115 -5.39 -2.24 -5.88
N PRO A 116 -4.34 -2.37 -5.04
CA PRO A 116 -3.28 -1.38 -4.97
C PRO A 116 -2.26 -1.56 -6.10
N SER A 117 -2.04 -0.50 -6.89
CA SER A 117 -0.84 -0.32 -7.70
C SER A 117 0.25 0.37 -6.88
N SER A 118 1.34 0.76 -7.52
CA SER A 118 2.53 1.31 -6.90
C SER A 118 3.27 2.23 -7.86
N ILE A 119 4.08 3.15 -7.34
CA ILE A 119 5.09 3.89 -8.11
C ILE A 119 6.09 2.97 -8.82
N ALA A 120 6.20 1.71 -8.39
CA ALA A 120 7.02 0.69 -9.05
C ALA A 120 6.53 0.36 -10.47
N ALA A 121 5.30 0.71 -10.84
CA ALA A 121 4.80 0.60 -12.21
C ALA A 121 5.46 1.60 -13.18
N PHE A 122 6.13 2.62 -12.67
CA PHE A 122 6.98 3.53 -13.43
C PHE A 122 8.39 2.94 -13.61
N GLY A 123 9.18 3.54 -14.53
CA GLY A 123 10.51 3.03 -14.84
C GLY A 123 11.51 4.12 -15.23
N PRO A 124 12.66 3.74 -15.82
CA PRO A 124 13.75 4.67 -16.09
C PRO A 124 13.41 5.82 -17.01
N THR A 125 12.55 5.61 -18.02
CA THR A 125 12.17 6.67 -18.99
C THR A 125 10.97 7.49 -18.57
N THR A 126 10.31 7.11 -17.45
CA THR A 126 9.23 7.91 -16.86
C THR A 126 9.78 9.28 -16.39
N PRO A 127 9.09 10.42 -16.66
CA PRO A 127 9.46 11.71 -16.10
C PRO A 127 9.56 11.65 -14.58
N LYS A 128 10.72 12.07 -14.04
CA LYS A 128 11.04 11.86 -12.61
C LYS A 128 10.43 12.90 -11.68
N ILE A 129 10.16 14.11 -12.18
CA ILE A 129 9.64 15.22 -11.37
C ILE A 129 8.19 15.46 -11.72
N LYS A 130 7.33 15.50 -10.68
CA LYS A 130 5.88 15.67 -10.84
C LYS A 130 5.32 14.72 -11.90
N THR A 131 5.71 13.43 -11.81
CA THR A 131 5.29 12.38 -12.74
C THR A 131 3.79 12.46 -13.00
N PRO A 132 3.34 12.71 -14.25
CA PRO A 132 1.94 12.93 -14.54
C PRO A 132 1.11 11.64 -14.46
N GLN A 133 -0.21 11.79 -14.38
CA GLN A 133 -1.16 10.67 -14.34
C GLN A 133 -0.99 9.74 -15.55
N ASP A 134 -0.96 10.34 -16.74
CA ASP A 134 -0.76 9.63 -18.00
C ASP A 134 0.66 9.85 -18.50
N THR A 135 1.44 8.78 -18.54
CA THR A 135 2.86 8.85 -18.89
C THR A 135 3.40 7.48 -19.33
N ILE A 136 4.65 7.46 -19.78
CA ILE A 136 5.38 6.24 -20.09
C ILE A 136 5.60 5.45 -18.81
N MET A 137 5.32 4.16 -18.88
CA MET A 137 5.52 3.19 -17.80
C MET A 137 6.36 2.04 -18.35
N ASP A 138 7.61 1.98 -17.93
CA ASP A 138 8.62 0.99 -18.37
C ASP A 138 9.33 0.35 -17.15
N PRO A 139 8.55 -0.31 -16.25
CA PRO A 139 9.10 -0.89 -15.04
C PRO A 139 10.17 -1.95 -15.34
N THR A 140 11.22 -1.99 -14.53
CA THR A 140 12.35 -2.92 -14.68
C THR A 140 12.37 -4.03 -13.64
N THR A 141 11.45 -4.00 -12.66
CA THR A 141 11.32 -5.07 -11.66
C THR A 141 10.08 -5.92 -11.95
N ILE A 142 10.14 -7.21 -11.58
CA ILE A 142 8.98 -8.12 -11.76
C ILE A 142 7.74 -7.60 -11.01
N TYR A 143 7.95 -7.00 -9.84
CA TYR A 143 6.88 -6.36 -9.09
C TYR A 143 6.26 -5.20 -9.88
N GLY A 144 7.08 -4.31 -10.42
CA GLY A 144 6.61 -3.18 -11.22
C GLY A 144 5.89 -3.62 -12.50
N ILE A 145 6.42 -4.63 -13.20
CA ILE A 145 5.80 -5.25 -14.38
C ILE A 145 4.42 -5.81 -14.01
N SER A 146 4.31 -6.53 -12.88
CA SER A 146 3.02 -7.06 -12.43
C SER A 146 2.03 -5.94 -12.07
N LYS A 147 2.50 -4.82 -11.49
CA LYS A 147 1.64 -3.66 -11.19
C LYS A 147 1.15 -2.97 -12.47
N GLN A 148 2.02 -2.75 -13.44
CA GLN A 148 1.62 -2.20 -14.74
C GLN A 148 0.60 -3.10 -15.46
N ALA A 149 0.87 -4.42 -15.52
CA ALA A 149 -0.05 -5.38 -16.12
C ALA A 149 -1.39 -5.41 -15.38
N GLY A 150 -1.38 -5.41 -14.04
CA GLY A 150 -2.59 -5.41 -13.21
C GLY A 150 -3.45 -4.16 -13.42
N GLU A 151 -2.86 -2.97 -13.62
CA GLU A 151 -3.60 -1.76 -13.97
C GLU A 151 -4.38 -1.94 -15.30
N ARG A 152 -3.78 -2.60 -16.29
CA ARG A 152 -4.46 -2.89 -17.57
C ARG A 152 -5.60 -3.90 -17.38
N TRP A 153 -5.40 -4.94 -16.54
CA TRP A 153 -6.46 -5.87 -16.19
C TRP A 153 -7.61 -5.20 -15.45
N CYS A 154 -7.36 -4.35 -14.47
CA CYS A 154 -8.39 -3.60 -13.76
C CYS A 154 -9.24 -2.76 -14.72
N GLU A 155 -8.59 -2.00 -15.61
CA GLU A 155 -9.29 -1.21 -16.62
C GLU A 155 -10.06 -2.07 -17.60
N TRP A 156 -9.51 -3.21 -18.02
CA TRP A 156 -10.18 -4.14 -18.93
C TRP A 156 -11.44 -4.74 -18.31
N PHE A 157 -11.37 -5.17 -17.02
CA PHE A 157 -12.54 -5.70 -16.31
C PHE A 157 -13.64 -4.64 -16.15
N PHE A 158 -13.28 -3.40 -15.89
CA PHE A 158 -14.25 -2.31 -15.86
C PHE A 158 -14.93 -2.14 -17.22
N LYS A 159 -14.16 -2.03 -18.31
CA LYS A 159 -14.69 -1.77 -19.66
C LYS A 159 -15.48 -2.93 -20.25
N ASN A 160 -15.05 -4.16 -20.01
CA ASN A 160 -15.60 -5.34 -20.69
C ASN A 160 -16.49 -6.23 -19.82
N LYS A 161 -16.38 -6.12 -18.49
CA LYS A 161 -17.20 -6.89 -17.54
C LYS A 161 -18.09 -6.02 -16.66
N GLY A 162 -17.96 -4.71 -16.72
CA GLY A 162 -18.75 -3.78 -15.91
C GLY A 162 -18.40 -3.81 -14.40
N LEU A 163 -17.28 -4.42 -14.01
CA LEU A 163 -16.85 -4.48 -12.61
C LEU A 163 -16.23 -3.14 -12.21
N ASP A 164 -16.72 -2.49 -11.16
CA ASP A 164 -16.15 -1.26 -10.62
C ASP A 164 -14.84 -1.56 -9.88
N VAL A 165 -13.73 -1.60 -10.62
CA VAL A 165 -12.39 -1.76 -10.06
C VAL A 165 -11.78 -0.38 -9.84
N ARG A 166 -11.20 -0.17 -8.64
CA ARG A 166 -10.55 1.07 -8.23
C ARG A 166 -9.16 0.80 -7.72
N SER A 167 -8.23 1.69 -8.02
CA SER A 167 -6.80 1.47 -7.74
C SER A 167 -6.06 2.78 -7.49
N LEU A 168 -5.05 2.72 -6.62
CA LEU A 168 -4.10 3.80 -6.33
C LEU A 168 -2.67 3.33 -6.65
N ARG A 169 -1.87 4.21 -7.27
CA ARG A 169 -0.42 4.05 -7.35
C ARG A 169 0.19 4.60 -6.07
N TYR A 170 0.35 3.74 -5.08
CA TYR A 170 0.95 4.17 -3.82
C TYR A 170 2.41 4.57 -3.98
N PRO A 171 2.81 5.66 -3.32
CA PRO A 171 4.22 5.96 -3.05
C PRO A 171 4.79 5.02 -1.98
N GLY A 172 5.97 5.31 -1.46
CA GLY A 172 6.51 4.61 -0.29
C GLY A 172 5.60 4.83 0.92
N LEU A 173 5.06 3.75 1.48
CA LEU A 173 4.20 3.80 2.66
C LEU A 173 5.02 3.71 3.94
N ILE A 174 4.73 4.59 4.88
CA ILE A 174 5.44 4.70 6.17
C ILE A 174 4.43 4.44 7.28
N GLY A 175 4.64 3.36 8.00
CA GLY A 175 3.86 2.98 9.19
C GLY A 175 4.76 2.62 10.35
N TYR A 176 4.20 2.45 11.55
CA TYR A 176 4.97 2.05 12.75
C TYR A 176 4.36 0.86 13.48
N LYS A 177 3.18 0.38 13.09
CA LYS A 177 2.49 -0.71 13.80
C LYS A 177 2.97 -2.09 13.36
N THR A 178 3.53 -2.19 12.16
CA THR A 178 4.09 -3.44 11.63
C THR A 178 5.52 -3.21 11.16
N LYS A 179 6.34 -4.27 11.24
CA LYS A 179 7.72 -4.23 10.75
C LYS A 179 7.77 -4.12 9.22
N PRO A 180 8.89 -3.62 8.65
CA PRO A 180 9.11 -3.58 7.21
C PRO A 180 8.92 -4.93 6.52
N GLY A 181 8.33 -4.92 5.32
CA GLY A 181 7.98 -6.12 4.54
C GLY A 181 8.99 -6.54 3.45
N GLY A 182 10.11 -5.85 3.32
CA GLY A 182 11.11 -6.08 2.25
C GLY A 182 10.90 -5.19 1.02
N GLY A 183 10.45 -3.95 1.23
CA GLY A 183 10.32 -2.94 0.19
C GLY A 183 11.57 -2.06 0.04
N THR A 184 11.70 -1.40 -1.09
CA THR A 184 12.80 -0.46 -1.37
C THR A 184 12.71 0.81 -0.51
N THR A 185 11.51 1.18 -0.06
CA THR A 185 11.24 2.36 0.78
C THR A 185 11.26 2.08 2.27
N ASP A 186 11.53 0.85 2.68
CA ASP A 186 11.46 0.42 4.08
C ASP A 186 12.49 1.11 5.00
N TYR A 187 13.50 1.77 4.42
CA TYR A 187 14.40 2.61 5.21
C TYR A 187 13.65 3.68 6.00
N ALA A 188 12.58 4.23 5.42
CA ALA A 188 11.77 5.27 6.04
C ALA A 188 10.86 4.76 7.18
N VAL A 189 10.77 3.44 7.35
CA VAL A 189 10.12 2.77 8.48
C VAL A 189 11.17 2.38 9.53
N ASP A 190 12.22 1.66 9.10
CA ASP A 190 13.28 1.16 9.99
C ASP A 190 13.99 2.26 10.77
N ILE A 191 14.22 3.41 10.13
CA ILE A 191 14.93 4.55 10.72
C ILE A 191 14.31 5.01 12.04
N PHE A 192 12.98 4.94 12.20
CA PHE A 192 12.30 5.36 13.43
C PHE A 192 12.54 4.40 14.58
N PHE A 193 12.49 3.09 14.32
CA PHE A 193 12.80 2.07 15.32
C PHE A 193 14.25 2.19 15.76
N LYS A 194 15.19 2.26 14.81
CA LYS A 194 16.62 2.39 15.06
C LYS A 194 16.99 3.70 15.77
N ALA A 195 16.32 4.79 15.43
CA ALA A 195 16.52 6.07 16.12
C ALA A 195 16.15 5.99 17.61
N LEU A 196 15.12 5.24 17.97
CA LEU A 196 14.69 5.08 19.36
C LEU A 196 15.53 4.06 20.13
N THR A 197 15.92 2.93 19.52
CA THR A 197 16.66 1.85 20.20
C THR A 197 18.16 2.10 20.21
N ASP A 198 18.74 2.38 19.04
CA ASP A 198 20.18 2.34 18.82
C ASP A 198 20.81 3.74 18.71
N LYS A 199 19.98 4.79 18.49
CA LYS A 199 20.40 6.16 18.15
C LYS A 199 21.26 6.23 16.88
N LYS A 200 21.31 5.15 16.11
CA LYS A 200 22.12 5.02 14.89
C LYS A 200 21.34 4.25 13.84
N TYR A 201 21.53 4.63 12.58
CA TYR A 201 20.95 3.93 11.43
C TYR A 201 21.94 3.91 10.26
N GLU A 202 22.12 2.75 9.63
CA GLU A 202 22.81 2.61 8.35
C GLU A 202 21.77 2.50 7.25
N CYS A 203 21.64 3.56 6.43
CA CYS A 203 20.67 3.59 5.34
C CYS A 203 21.24 2.93 4.09
N PHE A 204 20.46 2.06 3.47
CA PHE A 204 20.80 1.36 2.23
C PHE A 204 20.52 2.15 0.95
N LEU A 205 20.16 3.42 1.07
CA LEU A 205 20.06 4.37 -0.04
C LEU A 205 21.01 5.56 0.18
N LYS A 206 21.34 6.26 -0.89
CA LYS A 206 22.13 7.49 -0.85
C LYS A 206 21.38 8.60 -0.12
N PRO A 207 22.07 9.56 0.51
CA PRO A 207 21.46 10.62 1.29
C PRO A 207 20.48 11.51 0.50
N ASP A 208 20.71 11.65 -0.79
CA ASP A 208 20.00 12.52 -1.73
C ASP A 208 18.98 11.78 -2.63
N THR A 209 18.64 10.53 -2.31
CA THR A 209 17.66 9.74 -3.05
C THR A 209 16.24 10.20 -2.73
N TYR A 210 15.68 11.11 -3.52
CA TYR A 210 14.29 11.55 -3.37
C TYR A 210 13.32 10.49 -3.85
N LEU A 211 12.31 10.20 -3.01
CA LEU A 211 11.19 9.32 -3.36
C LEU A 211 9.86 9.93 -2.88
N PRO A 212 8.77 9.76 -3.63
CA PRO A 212 7.45 10.11 -3.13
C PRO A 212 7.05 9.17 -2.01
N MET A 213 6.47 9.71 -0.94
CA MET A 213 6.16 9.03 0.30
C MET A 213 4.78 9.41 0.82
N MET A 214 4.22 8.56 1.67
CA MET A 214 2.92 8.78 2.31
C MET A 214 2.87 8.08 3.66
N TYR A 215 2.32 8.77 4.66
CA TYR A 215 2.04 8.16 5.94
C TYR A 215 0.90 7.15 5.84
N MET A 216 0.93 6.08 6.65
CA MET A 216 -0.03 4.98 6.56
C MET A 216 -1.47 5.44 6.84
N ASP A 217 -1.67 6.39 7.75
CA ASP A 217 -3.00 6.94 8.02
C ASP A 217 -3.60 7.63 6.78
N ASP A 218 -2.76 8.36 6.01
CA ASP A 218 -3.15 8.94 4.73
C ASP A 218 -3.43 7.86 3.66
N ALA A 219 -2.66 6.78 3.65
CA ALA A 219 -2.88 5.67 2.73
C ALA A 219 -4.22 4.96 2.99
N VAL A 220 -4.54 4.72 4.26
CA VAL A 220 -5.84 4.15 4.68
C VAL A 220 -6.98 5.10 4.29
N LYS A 221 -6.82 6.40 4.59
CA LYS A 221 -7.80 7.44 4.20
C LYS A 221 -8.01 7.46 2.69
N ALA A 222 -6.93 7.53 1.89
CA ALA A 222 -7.00 7.55 0.43
C ALA A 222 -7.75 6.34 -0.13
N THR A 223 -7.49 5.14 0.43
CA THR A 223 -8.15 3.91 0.03
C THR A 223 -9.64 3.95 0.29
N ILE A 224 -10.03 4.36 1.50
CA ILE A 224 -11.44 4.44 1.90
C ILE A 224 -12.16 5.53 1.09
N ASP A 225 -11.59 6.72 0.98
CA ASP A 225 -12.18 7.84 0.25
C ASP A 225 -12.41 7.47 -1.24
N LEU A 226 -11.42 6.82 -1.89
CA LEU A 226 -11.57 6.34 -3.26
C LEU A 226 -12.72 5.32 -3.38
N MET A 227 -12.80 4.37 -2.45
CA MET A 227 -13.82 3.32 -2.50
C MET A 227 -15.22 3.83 -2.17
N GLU A 228 -15.34 4.85 -1.33
CA GLU A 228 -16.63 5.48 -0.98
C GLU A 228 -17.04 6.58 -1.98
N ALA A 229 -16.13 7.07 -2.82
CA ALA A 229 -16.44 8.07 -3.83
C ALA A 229 -17.55 7.58 -4.80
N PRO A 230 -18.45 8.47 -5.27
CA PRO A 230 -19.42 8.14 -6.30
C PRO A 230 -18.76 7.65 -7.59
N ALA A 231 -19.33 6.62 -8.23
CA ALA A 231 -18.72 5.96 -9.39
C ALA A 231 -18.50 6.91 -10.58
N GLU A 232 -19.37 7.90 -10.74
CA GLU A 232 -19.31 8.92 -11.79
C GLU A 232 -18.14 9.90 -11.62
N LYS A 233 -17.56 10.01 -10.41
CA LYS A 233 -16.36 10.80 -10.15
C LYS A 233 -15.08 10.05 -10.49
N ILE A 234 -15.14 8.73 -10.62
CA ILE A 234 -13.96 7.91 -10.85
C ILE A 234 -13.71 7.79 -12.35
N ARG A 235 -12.91 8.72 -12.90
CA ARG A 235 -12.59 8.76 -14.34
C ARG A 235 -11.44 7.83 -14.71
N ILE A 236 -10.48 7.63 -13.81
CA ILE A 236 -9.33 6.75 -14.03
C ILE A 236 -9.67 5.35 -13.53
N ARG A 237 -9.61 4.37 -14.42
CA ARG A 237 -9.94 2.97 -14.14
C ARG A 237 -8.73 2.03 -14.16
N SER A 238 -7.57 2.56 -14.51
CA SER A 238 -6.30 1.88 -14.32
C SER A 238 -5.81 2.03 -12.88
N SER A 239 -5.31 3.23 -12.53
CA SER A 239 -4.89 3.55 -11.17
C SER A 239 -4.61 5.05 -11.03
N TYR A 240 -5.05 5.67 -9.95
CA TYR A 240 -4.76 7.07 -9.66
C TYR A 240 -3.37 7.25 -9.07
N ASN A 241 -2.66 8.28 -9.51
CA ASN A 241 -1.52 8.80 -8.80
C ASN A 241 -1.95 9.42 -7.48
N VAL A 242 -1.28 9.07 -6.37
CA VAL A 242 -1.43 9.72 -5.06
C VAL A 242 -0.07 9.90 -4.40
N THR A 243 0.09 10.98 -3.67
CA THR A 243 1.28 11.24 -2.86
C THR A 243 0.94 12.19 -1.72
N ALA A 244 1.72 12.17 -0.63
CA ALA A 244 1.62 13.16 0.44
C ALA A 244 2.82 14.11 0.40
N MET A 245 4.01 13.55 0.27
CA MET A 245 5.27 14.27 0.35
C MET A 245 6.33 13.61 -0.54
N SER A 246 7.47 14.29 -0.72
CA SER A 246 8.68 13.69 -1.31
C SER A 246 9.86 14.15 -0.49
N PHE A 247 10.70 13.23 -0.07
CA PHE A 247 11.90 13.54 0.71
C PHE A 247 13.02 12.52 0.48
N SER A 248 14.20 12.85 0.95
CA SER A 248 15.41 12.03 0.90
C SER A 248 15.73 11.40 2.27
N PRO A 249 16.59 10.36 2.33
CA PRO A 249 17.08 9.82 3.59
C PRO A 249 17.74 10.87 4.51
N ALA A 250 18.42 11.87 3.92
CA ALA A 250 19.02 12.96 4.71
C ALA A 250 17.96 13.86 5.37
N GLU A 251 16.86 14.15 4.65
CA GLU A 251 15.82 15.03 5.18
C GLU A 251 15.01 14.36 6.32
N ILE A 252 14.63 13.10 6.18
CA ILE A 252 13.95 12.39 7.29
C ILE A 252 14.87 12.23 8.51
N ALA A 253 16.17 11.99 8.30
CA ALA A 253 17.12 11.94 9.39
C ALA A 253 17.28 13.30 10.10
N ALA A 254 17.31 14.40 9.34
CA ALA A 254 17.32 15.75 9.89
C ALA A 254 16.06 16.05 10.71
N GLU A 255 14.90 15.59 10.25
CA GLU A 255 13.63 15.73 10.99
C GLU A 255 13.66 14.93 12.30
N ILE A 256 14.12 13.69 12.27
CA ILE A 256 14.27 12.85 13.47
C ILE A 256 15.24 13.50 14.50
N LYS A 257 16.33 14.13 14.04
CA LYS A 257 17.30 14.81 14.92
C LYS A 257 16.69 15.96 15.71
N LYS A 258 15.63 16.60 15.26
CA LYS A 258 14.90 17.62 16.03
C LYS A 258 14.27 17.03 17.31
N HIS A 259 13.96 15.75 17.32
CA HIS A 259 13.32 15.02 18.42
C HIS A 259 14.34 14.15 19.22
N ILE A 260 15.43 13.75 18.57
CA ILE A 260 16.50 12.89 19.09
C ILE A 260 17.82 13.48 18.62
N PRO A 261 18.37 14.51 19.30
CA PRO A 261 19.58 15.22 18.85
C PRO A 261 20.81 14.34 18.65
N GLU A 262 20.92 13.26 19.44
CA GLU A 262 22.02 12.29 19.39
C GLU A 262 21.90 11.27 18.24
N PHE A 263 20.83 11.30 17.43
CA PHE A 263 20.66 10.36 16.33
C PHE A 263 21.72 10.56 15.24
N GLU A 264 22.36 9.48 14.82
CA GLU A 264 23.36 9.45 13.76
C GLU A 264 22.88 8.57 12.59
N ILE A 265 23.15 8.98 11.36
CA ILE A 265 22.88 8.20 10.16
C ILE A 265 24.14 8.06 9.32
N THR A 266 24.36 6.87 8.80
CA THR A 266 25.37 6.55 7.79
C THR A 266 24.69 5.99 6.55
N TYR A 267 25.39 5.97 5.42
CA TYR A 267 24.83 5.57 4.14
C TYR A 267 25.73 4.49 3.50
N ASN A 268 25.12 3.33 3.23
CA ASN A 268 25.78 2.20 2.58
C ASN A 268 24.82 1.61 1.51
N PRO A 269 24.74 2.25 0.33
CA PRO A 269 23.82 1.86 -0.72
C PRO A 269 24.02 0.42 -1.19
N ASP A 270 22.92 -0.34 -1.28
CA ASP A 270 22.91 -1.70 -1.82
C ASP A 270 22.13 -1.78 -3.16
N PHE A 271 21.78 -2.99 -3.62
CA PHE A 271 21.05 -3.21 -4.87
C PHE A 271 19.73 -2.44 -4.97
N ARG A 272 19.12 -2.07 -3.82
CA ARG A 272 17.87 -1.30 -3.78
C ARG A 272 18.04 0.12 -4.28
N GLN A 273 19.27 0.66 -4.28
CA GLN A 273 19.54 1.98 -4.86
C GLN A 273 19.19 2.02 -6.36
N ALA A 274 19.56 0.99 -7.12
CA ALA A 274 19.23 0.93 -8.54
C ALA A 274 17.71 0.88 -8.79
N ILE A 275 16.97 0.20 -7.91
CA ILE A 275 15.51 0.18 -7.96
C ILE A 275 14.95 1.59 -7.67
N ALA A 276 15.41 2.24 -6.60
CA ALA A 276 14.99 3.59 -6.23
C ALA A 276 15.28 4.62 -7.34
N ASP A 277 16.45 4.56 -7.98
CA ASP A 277 16.85 5.43 -9.07
C ASP A 277 15.96 5.27 -10.33
N SER A 278 15.30 4.10 -10.49
CA SER A 278 14.37 3.84 -11.58
C SER A 278 12.98 4.47 -11.35
N TRP A 279 12.64 4.86 -10.13
CA TRP A 279 11.33 5.39 -9.77
C TRP A 279 11.25 6.93 -9.85
N PRO A 280 10.03 7.51 -9.84
CA PRO A 280 9.83 8.95 -9.71
C PRO A 280 10.45 9.53 -8.43
N LYS A 281 10.89 10.79 -8.53
CA LYS A 281 11.29 11.58 -7.35
C LYS A 281 10.10 12.32 -6.74
N SER A 282 9.09 12.64 -7.54
CA SER A 282 7.82 13.23 -7.09
C SER A 282 6.69 12.90 -8.06
N ILE A 283 5.46 12.90 -7.56
CA ILE A 283 4.24 12.53 -8.29
C ILE A 283 3.33 13.75 -8.41
N ASN A 284 2.64 13.88 -9.54
CA ASN A 284 1.51 14.78 -9.70
C ASN A 284 0.21 14.01 -9.44
N ASP A 285 -0.48 14.35 -8.37
CA ASP A 285 -1.74 13.75 -7.92
C ASP A 285 -2.96 14.66 -8.16
N SER A 286 -2.82 15.71 -8.97
CA SER A 286 -3.89 16.68 -9.21
C SER A 286 -5.18 16.05 -9.75
N VAL A 287 -5.08 14.95 -10.51
CA VAL A 287 -6.26 14.24 -11.02
C VAL A 287 -7.08 13.62 -9.87
N ALA A 288 -6.41 12.98 -8.91
CA ALA A 288 -7.07 12.44 -7.73
C ALA A 288 -7.75 13.54 -6.89
N ARG A 289 -7.07 14.68 -6.71
CA ARG A 289 -7.61 15.86 -6.00
C ARG A 289 -8.87 16.39 -6.67
N ILE A 290 -8.87 16.51 -8.00
CA ILE A 290 -10.01 17.04 -8.78
C ILE A 290 -11.17 16.05 -8.78
N ASP A 291 -10.89 14.75 -9.00
CA ASP A 291 -11.93 13.77 -9.24
C ASP A 291 -12.69 13.37 -7.98
N TRP A 292 -11.98 13.06 -6.91
CA TRP A 292 -12.60 12.54 -5.69
C TRP A 292 -12.15 13.23 -4.41
N GLY A 293 -11.45 14.38 -4.51
CA GLY A 293 -11.15 15.24 -3.37
C GLY A 293 -10.01 14.73 -2.50
N TRP A 294 -9.02 14.02 -3.09
CA TRP A 294 -7.85 13.57 -2.35
C TRP A 294 -7.07 14.73 -1.73
N GLU A 295 -6.78 14.61 -0.44
CA GLU A 295 -5.88 15.52 0.28
C GLU A 295 -5.16 14.76 1.39
N PRO A 296 -3.81 14.80 1.45
CA PRO A 296 -3.04 14.26 2.56
C PRO A 296 -3.23 15.11 3.82
N GLN A 297 -3.10 14.49 4.98
CA GLN A 297 -3.24 15.12 6.28
C GLN A 297 -1.90 15.33 7.00
N PHE A 298 -0.84 14.65 6.54
CA PHE A 298 0.47 14.66 7.20
C PHE A 298 1.56 15.14 6.27
N ASP A 299 2.35 16.09 6.75
CA ASP A 299 3.66 16.42 6.21
C ASP A 299 4.77 15.59 6.92
N LEU A 300 6.04 15.82 6.53
CA LEU A 300 7.19 15.10 7.09
C LEU A 300 7.35 15.34 8.60
N SER A 301 7.10 16.56 9.06
CA SER A 301 7.26 16.96 10.47
C SER A 301 6.16 16.36 11.34
N GLU A 302 4.91 16.46 10.88
CA GLU A 302 3.74 15.91 11.58
C GLU A 302 3.81 14.40 11.68
N MET A 303 4.14 13.71 10.57
CA MET A 303 4.35 12.27 10.53
C MET A 303 5.47 11.84 11.50
N THR A 304 6.63 12.48 11.44
CA THR A 304 7.77 12.16 12.31
C THR A 304 7.41 12.29 13.79
N SER A 305 6.78 13.41 14.16
CA SER A 305 6.31 13.66 15.52
C SER A 305 5.31 12.60 16.00
N HIS A 306 4.35 12.25 15.13
CA HIS A 306 3.31 11.27 15.45
C HIS A 306 3.90 9.86 15.65
N ILE A 307 4.78 9.40 14.73
CA ILE A 307 5.43 8.09 14.84
C ILE A 307 6.27 7.98 16.10
N LEU A 308 7.15 8.96 16.36
CA LEU A 308 8.03 8.92 17.53
C LEU A 308 7.25 8.94 18.85
N LYS A 309 6.18 9.73 18.95
CA LYS A 309 5.29 9.72 20.13
C LYS A 309 4.61 8.37 20.32
N SER A 310 4.10 7.78 19.24
CA SER A 310 3.37 6.52 19.28
C SER A 310 4.27 5.35 19.67
N LEU A 311 5.49 5.28 19.11
CA LEU A 311 6.46 4.26 19.45
C LEU A 311 6.97 4.38 20.89
N LYS A 312 7.23 5.60 21.39
CA LYS A 312 7.61 5.84 22.80
C LYS A 312 6.50 5.37 23.75
N LYS A 313 5.23 5.67 23.43
CA LYS A 313 4.09 5.21 24.24
C LYS A 313 3.96 3.68 24.25
N ALA A 314 4.13 3.02 23.12
CA ALA A 314 4.11 1.56 23.03
C ALA A 314 5.27 0.92 23.81
N GLY A 315 6.49 1.44 23.71
CA GLY A 315 7.66 0.99 24.48
C GLY A 315 7.50 1.17 25.99
N SER A 316 6.85 2.26 26.43
CA SER A 316 6.56 2.49 27.84
C SER A 316 5.54 1.49 28.42
N LEU A 317 4.62 0.98 27.59
CA LEU A 317 3.64 -0.04 28.02
C LEU A 317 4.23 -1.45 28.08
N MET A 318 5.39 -1.71 27.45
CA MET A 318 6.09 -3.00 27.53
C MET A 318 7.06 -3.09 28.74
N ILE A 319 7.30 -1.98 29.43
CA ILE A 319 8.21 -1.91 30.59
C ILE A 319 7.41 -1.82 31.91
N SER A 320 6.12 -1.60 31.86
CA SER A 320 5.19 -1.59 32.99
C SER A 320 4.41 -2.92 33.09
#